data_0058aa080588f41235d931a70ffc20a3
#
_entry.id   0058aa080588f41235d931a70ffc20a3
#
_cell.length_a   1.000
_cell.length_b   1.000
_cell.length_c   1.000
_cell.angle_alpha   90.00
_cell.angle_beta   90.00
_cell.angle_gamma   90.00
#
_symmetry.space_group_name_H-M   'P 1'
#
loop_
_entity.id
_entity.type
_entity.pdbx_description
1 polymer ?
#
loop_
_entity_poly.entity_id
_entity_poly.type
_entity_poly.pdbx_seq_one_letter_code
_entity_poly.pdbx_strand_id
1 'polypeptide(L)'
;MPSSSERQRALAEFVVRLRRGLADSLVDVRLFGSEARGEASPESDIDVLIVVQPDDARIALEDRIIDIAFDVNVEFGVYISPRVVTPGILNHPVWGATPFLSNVRRESLPL
;
A
#
# COMPACT_ATOMS: atom_id res chain seq x y z
N MET A 1 -11.54 -15.93 10.39
CA MET A 1 -10.21 -15.58 9.85
C MET A 1 -10.21 -15.67 8.34
N PRO A 2 -9.75 -14.64 7.63
CA PRO A 2 -9.67 -14.73 6.18
C PRO A 2 -8.59 -15.72 5.76
N SER A 3 -8.87 -16.50 4.74
CA SER A 3 -7.93 -17.42 4.14
C SER A 3 -6.87 -16.64 3.33
N SER A 4 -5.78 -17.30 2.96
CA SER A 4 -4.78 -16.73 2.08
C SER A 4 -5.39 -16.27 0.75
N SER A 5 -6.33 -17.03 0.21
CA SER A 5 -7.07 -16.71 -1.01
C SER A 5 -7.94 -15.46 -0.84
N GLU A 6 -8.61 -15.31 0.31
CA GLU A 6 -9.42 -14.13 0.61
C GLU A 6 -8.56 -12.89 0.77
N ARG A 7 -7.38 -13.03 1.38
CA ARG A 7 -6.41 -11.93 1.51
C ARG A 7 -5.93 -11.47 0.14
N GLN A 8 -5.64 -12.39 -0.76
CA GLN A 8 -5.23 -12.08 -2.13
C GLN A 8 -6.35 -11.38 -2.92
N ARG A 9 -7.59 -11.83 -2.76
CA ARG A 9 -8.75 -11.20 -3.39
C ARG A 9 -8.97 -9.78 -2.88
N ALA A 10 -8.87 -9.58 -1.57
CA ALA A 10 -8.98 -8.27 -0.96
C ALA A 10 -7.92 -7.32 -1.50
N LEU A 11 -6.67 -7.79 -1.59
CA LEU A 11 -5.57 -6.99 -2.11
C LEU A 11 -5.78 -6.62 -3.58
N ALA A 12 -6.22 -7.56 -4.40
CA ALA A 12 -6.53 -7.29 -5.80
C ALA A 12 -7.63 -6.25 -5.95
N GLU A 13 -8.69 -6.35 -5.15
CA GLU A 13 -9.79 -5.39 -5.16
C GLU A 13 -9.32 -4.01 -4.70
N PHE A 14 -8.46 -3.95 -3.69
CA PHE A 14 -7.89 -2.70 -3.23
C PHE A 14 -7.12 -2.00 -4.35
N VAL A 15 -6.27 -2.73 -5.07
CA VAL A 15 -5.51 -2.18 -6.20
C VAL A 15 -6.44 -1.67 -7.30
N VAL A 16 -7.50 -2.41 -7.63
CA VAL A 16 -8.49 -1.98 -8.64
C VAL A 16 -9.12 -0.66 -8.22
N ARG A 17 -9.55 -0.56 -6.97
CA ARG A 17 -10.20 0.66 -6.45
C ARG A 17 -9.23 1.84 -6.38
N LEU A 18 -7.96 1.60 -6.05
CA LEU A 18 -6.94 2.64 -6.10
C LEU A 18 -6.77 3.19 -7.50
N ARG A 19 -6.66 2.32 -8.50
CA ARG A 19 -6.49 2.74 -9.88
C ARG A 19 -7.67 3.56 -10.38
N ARG A 20 -8.88 3.16 -10.02
CA ARG A 20 -10.10 3.91 -10.38
C ARG A 20 -10.20 5.24 -9.66
N GLY A 21 -9.87 5.25 -8.37
CA GLY A 21 -10.05 6.43 -7.53
C GLY A 21 -8.97 7.48 -7.68
N LEU A 22 -7.74 7.07 -7.98
CA LEU A 22 -6.59 7.98 -8.07
C LEU A 22 -6.16 8.27 -9.51
N ALA A 23 -6.47 7.38 -10.45
CA ALA A 23 -6.12 7.54 -11.87
C ALA A 23 -4.64 7.95 -12.05
N ASP A 24 -4.38 9.08 -12.71
CA ASP A 24 -3.01 9.54 -13.00
C ASP A 24 -2.21 9.96 -11.76
N SER A 25 -2.88 10.15 -10.63
CA SER A 25 -2.19 10.46 -9.37
C SER A 25 -1.50 9.24 -8.77
N LEU A 26 -1.85 8.03 -9.19
CA LEU A 26 -1.22 6.81 -8.72
C LEU A 26 0.02 6.51 -9.55
N VAL A 27 1.19 6.48 -8.89
CA VAL A 27 2.47 6.22 -9.56
C VAL A 27 2.86 4.76 -9.45
N ASP A 28 2.73 4.17 -8.25
CA ASP A 28 3.14 2.79 -8.01
C ASP A 28 2.42 2.23 -6.79
N VAL A 29 2.26 0.91 -6.75
CA VAL A 29 1.69 0.18 -5.60
C VAL A 29 2.58 -1.03 -5.37
N ARG A 30 3.06 -1.18 -4.14
CA ARG A 30 3.98 -2.27 -3.79
C ARG A 30 3.57 -2.95 -2.51
N LEU A 31 3.68 -4.27 -2.48
CA LEU A 31 3.46 -5.09 -1.30
C LEU A 31 4.78 -5.21 -0.53
N PHE A 32 4.75 -5.01 0.78
CA PHE A 32 5.94 -5.18 1.61
C PHE A 32 5.59 -5.86 2.94
N GLY A 33 6.55 -5.99 3.84
CA GLY A 33 6.35 -6.63 5.13
C GLY A 33 6.19 -8.14 5.02
N SER A 34 5.49 -8.73 5.98
CA SER A 34 5.37 -10.19 6.08
C SER A 34 4.69 -10.84 4.88
N GLU A 35 3.70 -10.16 4.26
CA GLU A 35 3.04 -10.66 3.05
C GLU A 35 4.03 -10.81 1.90
N ALA A 36 4.89 -9.80 1.68
CA ALA A 36 5.87 -9.85 0.61
C ALA A 36 6.91 -10.95 0.84
N ARG A 37 7.24 -11.23 2.10
CA ARG A 37 8.20 -12.28 2.47
C ARG A 37 7.60 -13.68 2.53
N GLY A 38 6.26 -13.80 2.38
CA GLY A 38 5.58 -15.09 2.52
C GLY A 38 5.50 -15.58 3.96
N GLU A 39 5.65 -14.70 4.93
CA GLU A 39 5.67 -15.00 6.36
C GLU A 39 4.39 -14.60 7.08
N ALA A 40 3.41 -14.11 6.34
CA ALA A 40 2.18 -13.59 6.94
C ALA A 40 1.33 -14.70 7.56
N SER A 41 0.80 -14.42 8.75
CA SER A 41 -0.25 -15.22 9.35
C SER A 41 -1.62 -14.66 8.92
N PRO A 42 -2.74 -15.41 9.14
CA PRO A 42 -4.07 -14.87 8.85
C PRO A 42 -4.42 -13.59 9.60
N GLU A 43 -3.70 -13.29 10.68
CA GLU A 43 -3.93 -12.13 11.53
C GLU A 43 -2.98 -10.96 11.21
N SER A 44 -2.00 -11.18 10.34
CA SER A 44 -1.03 -10.14 9.99
C SER A 44 -1.67 -9.05 9.15
N ASP A 45 -1.22 -7.80 9.36
CA ASP A 45 -1.56 -6.70 8.48
C ASP A 45 -0.98 -6.94 7.09
N ILE A 46 -1.67 -6.43 6.08
CA ILE A 46 -1.18 -6.44 4.70
C ILE A 46 -0.59 -5.06 4.43
N ASP A 47 0.72 -4.95 4.45
CA ASP A 47 1.42 -3.69 4.30
C ASP A 47 1.59 -3.33 2.83
N VAL A 48 1.05 -2.19 2.42
CA VAL A 48 1.07 -1.73 1.04
C VAL A 48 1.68 -0.33 0.98
N LEU A 49 2.70 -0.15 0.16
CA LEU A 49 3.27 1.15 -0.13
C LEU A 49 2.60 1.71 -1.38
N ILE A 50 2.10 2.93 -1.30
CA ILE A 50 1.39 3.59 -2.38
C ILE A 50 2.13 4.89 -2.71
N VAL A 51 2.62 4.99 -3.94
CA VAL A 51 3.34 6.18 -4.40
C VAL A 51 2.38 7.02 -5.21
N VAL A 52 2.22 8.28 -4.82
CA VAL A 52 1.27 9.21 -5.43
C VAL A 52 1.97 10.50 -5.85
N GLN A 53 1.32 11.24 -6.73
CA GLN A 53 1.76 12.56 -7.19
C GLN A 53 0.54 13.45 -7.46
N PRO A 54 0.67 14.80 -7.42
CA PRO A 54 1.87 15.56 -7.02
C PRO A 54 2.05 15.60 -5.49
N ASP A 55 3.22 16.04 -5.04
CA ASP A 55 3.56 16.08 -3.61
C ASP A 55 2.57 16.91 -2.79
N ASP A 56 2.10 18.03 -3.32
CA ASP A 56 1.18 18.94 -2.63
C ASP A 56 -0.24 18.35 -2.49
N ALA A 57 -0.58 17.30 -3.22
CA ALA A 57 -1.84 16.60 -3.09
C ALA A 57 -1.77 15.37 -2.18
N ARG A 58 -0.60 15.07 -1.61
CA ARG A 58 -0.37 13.82 -0.86
C ARG A 58 -1.38 13.62 0.28
N ILE A 59 -1.67 14.65 1.06
CA ILE A 59 -2.57 14.54 2.22
C ILE A 59 -3.99 14.21 1.76
N ALA A 60 -4.50 14.92 0.75
CA ALA A 60 -5.83 14.66 0.22
C ALA A 60 -5.94 13.26 -0.41
N LEU A 61 -4.90 12.82 -1.11
CA LEU A 61 -4.85 11.49 -1.71
C LEU A 61 -4.76 10.42 -0.64
N GLU A 62 -3.99 10.65 0.44
CA GLU A 62 -3.91 9.73 1.56
C GLU A 62 -5.27 9.51 2.21
N ASP A 63 -6.03 10.58 2.43
CA ASP A 63 -7.39 10.47 2.98
C ASP A 63 -8.27 9.58 2.11
N ARG A 64 -8.21 9.73 0.80
CA ARG A 64 -8.96 8.88 -0.14
C ARG A 64 -8.50 7.44 -0.08
N ILE A 65 -7.20 7.21 0.02
CA ILE A 65 -6.62 5.87 0.11
C ILE A 65 -7.05 5.18 1.40
N ILE A 66 -7.05 5.91 2.51
CA ILE A 66 -7.50 5.39 3.80
C ILE A 66 -8.98 4.98 3.72
N ASP A 67 -9.83 5.80 3.08
CA ASP A 67 -11.24 5.46 2.89
C ASP A 67 -11.41 4.20 2.05
N ILE A 68 -10.65 4.07 0.97
CA ILE A 68 -10.70 2.88 0.12
C ILE A 68 -10.25 1.65 0.91
N ALA A 69 -9.15 1.77 1.66
CA ALA A 69 -8.66 0.67 2.49
C ALA A 69 -9.67 0.25 3.55
N PHE A 70 -10.32 1.22 4.20
CA PHE A 70 -11.34 0.95 5.19
C PHE A 70 -12.49 0.14 4.60
N ASP A 71 -13.00 0.54 3.43
CA ASP A 71 -14.11 -0.15 2.78
C ASP A 71 -13.74 -1.60 2.43
N VAL A 72 -12.55 -1.80 1.87
CA VAL A 72 -12.06 -3.15 1.54
C VAL A 72 -11.86 -3.99 2.81
N ASN A 73 -11.29 -3.41 3.85
CA ASN A 73 -11.04 -4.11 5.11
C ASN A 73 -12.34 -4.60 5.74
N VAL A 74 -13.37 -3.77 5.75
CA VAL A 74 -14.68 -4.14 6.28
C VAL A 74 -15.33 -5.22 5.42
N GLU A 75 -15.29 -5.04 4.11
CA GLU A 75 -15.95 -5.96 3.16
C GLU A 75 -15.32 -7.36 3.16
N PHE A 76 -14.00 -7.43 3.24
CA PHE A 76 -13.27 -8.71 3.13
C PHE A 76 -12.77 -9.26 4.47
N GLY A 77 -12.91 -8.52 5.56
CA GLY A 77 -12.45 -8.96 6.87
C GLY A 77 -10.93 -9.05 6.99
N VAL A 78 -10.21 -8.12 6.35
CA VAL A 78 -8.74 -8.07 6.36
C VAL A 78 -8.26 -6.75 6.95
N TYR A 79 -6.95 -6.62 7.09
CA TYR A 79 -6.29 -5.40 7.56
C TYR A 79 -5.23 -4.96 6.56
N ILE A 80 -5.64 -4.22 5.54
CA ILE A 80 -4.70 -3.56 4.64
C ILE A 80 -4.25 -2.27 5.33
N SER A 81 -2.93 -2.13 5.48
CA SER A 81 -2.29 -0.98 6.13
C SER A 81 -1.54 -0.18 5.05
N PRO A 82 -2.10 0.94 4.58
CA PRO A 82 -1.46 1.73 3.52
C PRO A 82 -0.41 2.65 4.08
N ARG A 83 0.71 2.78 3.35
CA ARG A 83 1.74 3.79 3.56
C ARG A 83 1.84 4.62 2.30
N VAL A 84 1.64 5.91 2.41
CA VAL A 84 1.54 6.80 1.25
C VAL A 84 2.77 7.69 1.20
N VAL A 85 3.48 7.64 0.09
CA VAL A 85 4.67 8.45 -0.17
C VAL A 85 4.59 9.07 -1.56
N THR A 86 5.50 9.98 -1.85
CA THR A 86 5.64 10.61 -3.16
C THR A 86 7.01 10.28 -3.74
N PRO A 87 7.20 10.42 -5.07
CA PRO A 87 8.54 10.29 -5.65
C PRO A 87 9.56 11.21 -4.99
N GLY A 88 9.13 12.42 -4.58
CA GLY A 88 10.02 13.37 -3.89
C GLY A 88 10.53 12.82 -2.57
N ILE A 89 9.69 12.13 -1.79
CA ILE A 89 10.10 11.47 -0.55
C ILE A 89 11.05 10.31 -0.83
N LEU A 90 10.71 9.46 -1.81
CA LEU A 90 11.53 8.30 -2.16
C LEU A 90 12.92 8.69 -2.63
N ASN A 91 13.03 9.78 -3.36
CA ASN A 91 14.28 10.26 -3.95
C ASN A 91 15.01 11.27 -3.06
N HIS A 92 14.45 11.60 -1.89
CA HIS A 92 15.08 12.53 -0.96
C HIS A 92 16.34 11.90 -0.34
N PRO A 93 17.47 12.62 -0.26
CA PRO A 93 18.72 12.05 0.25
C PRO A 93 18.64 11.51 1.67
N VAL A 94 17.83 12.17 2.53
CA VAL A 94 17.66 11.78 3.93
C VAL A 94 16.47 10.83 4.09
N TRP A 95 15.29 11.26 3.63
CA TRP A 95 14.07 10.49 3.83
C TRP A 95 14.07 9.17 3.05
N GLY A 96 14.61 9.19 1.82
CA GLY A 96 14.72 7.99 1.00
C GLY A 96 15.73 6.98 1.52
N ALA A 97 16.66 7.40 2.39
CA ALA A 97 17.67 6.54 2.99
C ALA A 97 17.27 5.99 4.36
N THR A 98 16.04 6.26 4.83
CA THR A 98 15.59 5.71 6.10
C THR A 98 15.55 4.17 6.04
N PRO A 99 15.76 3.48 7.18
CA PRO A 99 15.71 2.01 7.19
C PRO A 99 14.41 1.45 6.64
N PHE A 100 13.28 2.11 6.92
CA PHE A 100 11.97 1.68 6.42
C PHE A 100 11.94 1.69 4.89
N LEU A 101 12.27 2.83 4.25
CA LEU A 101 12.21 2.93 2.79
C LEU A 101 13.28 2.08 2.11
N SER A 102 14.46 1.96 2.71
CA SER A 102 15.51 1.07 2.22
C SER A 102 15.05 -0.38 2.19
N ASN A 103 14.41 -0.85 3.25
CA ASN A 103 13.87 -2.21 3.33
C ASN A 103 12.74 -2.42 2.33
N VAL A 104 11.85 -1.44 2.17
CA VAL A 104 10.74 -1.51 1.20
C VAL A 104 11.29 -1.66 -0.22
N ARG A 105 12.31 -0.88 -0.59
CA ARG A 105 12.93 -0.98 -1.92
C ARG A 105 13.52 -2.37 -2.19
N ARG A 106 14.12 -2.98 -1.17
CA ARG A 106 14.79 -4.27 -1.30
C ARG A 106 13.83 -5.45 -1.30
N GLU A 107 12.77 -5.38 -0.49
CA GLU A 107 11.91 -6.52 -0.19
C GLU A 107 10.52 -6.44 -0.84
N SER A 108 10.11 -5.28 -1.35
CA SER A 108 8.75 -5.10 -1.85
C SER A 108 8.53 -5.78 -3.20
N LEU A 109 7.27 -6.17 -3.43
CA LEU A 109 6.81 -6.77 -4.67
C LEU A 109 5.82 -5.81 -5.37
N PRO A 110 5.91 -5.65 -6.69
CA PRO A 110 4.95 -4.80 -7.42
C PRO A 110 3.56 -5.43 -7.41
N LEU A 111 2.55 -4.58 -7.36
CA LEU A 111 1.14 -4.98 -7.41
C LEU A 111 0.43 -4.48 -8.66
#